data_f0e3ae261f9c4c05bba3de448d4f4b47
#
_entry.id   f0e3ae261f9c4c05bba3de448d4f4b47
#
_cell.length_a   1.000
_cell.length_b   1.000
_cell.length_c   1.000
_cell.angle_alpha   90.00
_cell.angle_beta   90.00
_cell.angle_gamma   90.00
#
_symmetry.space_group_name_H-M   'P 1'
#
loop_
_entity.id
_entity.type
_entity.pdbx_description
1 polymer ?
#
loop_
_entity_poly.entity_id
_entity_poly.type
_entity_poly.pdbx_seq_one_letter_code
_entity_poly.pdbx_strand_id
1 'polypeptide(L)'
;GGELTVTEESPEAFLKAAEEEPEVCLALAYGEEGEITQCAFLKSDTVHLVTEGAEKAVMGLCSLEGMSLCVHNSKPLFAWLGRMGGEARVSYDAMLAAYLLNPNASDYSLKRLQEEAGTAAPKLENETAWQAAVLPRVKNWQAASLLANGQQKLLEEMEIPLAQVLARMENIGFLVDGE
;
A
#
# COMPACT_ATOMS: atom_id res chain seq x y z
N GLY A 1 -16.50 2.87 14.11
CA GLY A 1 -16.74 3.22 12.98
C GLY A 1 -18.06 3.10 12.26
N GLY A 2 -18.32 4.09 11.45
CA GLY A 2 -19.47 4.07 10.60
C GLY A 2 -19.25 3.22 9.37
N GLU A 3 -20.24 3.20 8.54
CA GLU A 3 -20.15 2.51 7.27
C GLU A 3 -19.22 3.24 6.34
N LEU A 4 -18.51 2.48 5.54
CA LEU A 4 -17.63 3.05 4.53
C LEU A 4 -18.41 3.29 3.25
N THR A 5 -18.09 4.38 2.59
CA THR A 5 -18.65 4.72 1.29
C THR A 5 -17.56 4.58 0.25
N VAL A 6 -17.88 4.01 -0.90
CA VAL A 6 -16.94 3.95 -2.01
C VAL A 6 -17.39 4.95 -3.06
N THR A 7 -16.48 5.86 -3.43
CA THR A 7 -16.73 6.84 -4.48
C THR A 7 -15.83 6.51 -5.65
N GLU A 8 -16.44 6.07 -6.74
CA GLU A 8 -15.70 5.82 -7.97
C GLU A 8 -15.63 7.14 -8.74
N GLU A 9 -14.43 7.55 -9.12
CA GLU A 9 -14.25 8.92 -9.60
C GLU A 9 -13.14 9.02 -10.62
N SER A 10 -12.98 10.21 -11.17
CA SER A 10 -11.95 10.49 -12.17
C SER A 10 -10.59 10.62 -11.50
N PRO A 11 -9.49 10.50 -12.29
CA PRO A 11 -8.17 10.79 -11.74
C PRO A 11 -8.06 12.17 -11.14
N GLU A 12 -8.70 13.18 -11.73
CA GLU A 12 -8.64 14.54 -11.22
C GLU A 12 -9.29 14.67 -9.84
N ALA A 13 -10.46 14.06 -9.67
CA ALA A 13 -11.14 14.10 -8.37
C ALA A 13 -10.34 13.34 -7.30
N PHE A 14 -9.77 12.20 -7.70
CA PHE A 14 -8.93 11.40 -6.82
C PHE A 14 -7.74 12.22 -6.33
N LEU A 15 -7.05 12.91 -7.25
CA LEU A 15 -5.89 13.71 -6.89
C LEU A 15 -6.27 14.88 -5.98
N LYS A 16 -7.43 15.47 -6.22
CA LYS A 16 -7.87 16.57 -5.37
C LYS A 16 -8.11 16.10 -3.94
N ALA A 17 -8.70 14.91 -3.79
CA ALA A 17 -8.91 14.35 -2.46
C ALA A 17 -7.57 14.03 -1.77
N ALA A 18 -6.59 13.59 -2.54
CA ALA A 18 -5.30 13.15 -1.99
C ALA A 18 -4.38 14.32 -1.64
N GLU A 19 -4.51 15.44 -2.33
CA GLU A 19 -3.51 16.51 -2.19
C GLU A 19 -3.47 17.13 -0.81
N GLU A 20 -4.52 16.95 -0.02
CA GLU A 20 -4.56 17.45 1.34
C GLU A 20 -3.90 16.52 2.34
N GLU A 21 -3.51 15.31 1.90
CA GLU A 21 -2.97 14.30 2.78
C GLU A 21 -1.46 14.26 2.70
N PRO A 22 -0.75 14.22 3.85
CA PRO A 22 0.71 14.09 3.80
C PRO A 22 1.14 12.67 3.42
N GLU A 23 0.30 11.69 3.69
CA GLU A 23 0.57 10.30 3.36
C GLU A 23 -0.72 9.65 2.89
N VAL A 24 -0.62 8.82 1.88
CA VAL A 24 -1.76 8.08 1.36
C VAL A 24 -1.45 6.59 1.46
N CYS A 25 -2.36 5.84 2.07
CA CYS A 25 -2.28 4.38 2.04
C CYS A 25 -2.95 3.91 0.75
N LEU A 26 -2.14 3.57 -0.22
CA LEU A 26 -2.57 3.36 -1.60
C LEU A 26 -2.72 1.88 -1.93
N ALA A 27 -3.91 1.47 -2.32
CA ALA A 27 -4.16 0.14 -2.82
C ALA A 27 -4.10 0.18 -4.35
N LEU A 28 -3.52 -0.88 -4.93
CA LEU A 28 -3.27 -0.94 -6.37
C LEU A 28 -3.68 -2.30 -6.90
N ALA A 29 -4.29 -2.31 -8.08
CA ALA A 29 -4.55 -3.54 -8.81
C ALA A 29 -3.75 -3.50 -10.11
N TYR A 30 -3.18 -4.63 -10.47
CA TYR A 30 -2.29 -4.73 -11.64
C TYR A 30 -2.87 -5.71 -12.65
N GLY A 31 -2.65 -5.40 -13.92
CA GLY A 31 -2.98 -6.32 -14.99
C GLY A 31 -1.83 -7.27 -15.28
N GLU A 32 -1.98 -8.10 -16.29
CA GLU A 32 -1.03 -9.16 -16.59
C GLU A 32 0.33 -8.64 -17.01
N GLU A 33 0.39 -7.43 -17.54
CA GLU A 33 1.65 -6.85 -17.98
C GLU A 33 2.21 -5.87 -16.97
N GLY A 34 1.66 -5.86 -15.76
CA GLY A 34 2.13 -4.99 -14.72
C GLY A 34 1.57 -3.58 -14.77
N GLU A 35 0.63 -3.34 -15.69
CA GLU A 35 -0.03 -2.04 -15.74
C GLU A 35 -0.96 -1.89 -14.53
N ILE A 36 -1.22 -0.65 -14.13
CA ILE A 36 -2.11 -0.39 -13.00
C ILE A 36 -3.52 -0.20 -13.52
N THR A 37 -4.42 -1.10 -13.11
CA THR A 37 -5.79 -1.10 -13.59
C THR A 37 -6.76 -0.38 -12.66
N GLN A 38 -6.48 -0.37 -11.36
CA GLN A 38 -7.29 0.36 -10.39
C GLN A 38 -6.39 0.87 -9.27
N CYS A 39 -6.80 1.95 -8.64
CA CYS A 39 -6.15 2.43 -7.43
C CYS A 39 -7.21 3.00 -6.49
N ALA A 40 -6.91 3.00 -5.18
CA ALA A 40 -7.85 3.48 -4.20
C ALA A 40 -7.13 3.86 -2.91
N PHE A 41 -7.72 4.81 -2.16
CA PHE A 41 -7.27 5.10 -0.81
C PHE A 41 -8.45 5.53 0.05
N LEU A 42 -8.30 5.33 1.35
CA LEU A 42 -9.34 5.68 2.32
C LEU A 42 -9.02 7.05 2.91
N LYS A 43 -10.02 7.95 2.88
CA LYS A 43 -9.93 9.25 3.53
C LYS A 43 -11.18 9.40 4.38
N SER A 44 -11.01 9.48 5.70
CA SER A 44 -12.13 9.45 6.64
C SER A 44 -12.95 8.17 6.42
N ASP A 45 -14.20 8.29 6.06
CA ASP A 45 -15.07 7.12 5.85
C ASP A 45 -15.32 6.84 4.38
N THR A 46 -14.57 7.48 3.49
CA THR A 46 -14.77 7.33 2.05
C THR A 46 -13.56 6.69 1.40
N VAL A 47 -13.81 5.64 0.64
CA VAL A 47 -12.78 5.05 -0.22
C VAL A 47 -12.90 5.73 -1.58
N HIS A 48 -11.83 6.41 -1.99
CA HIS A 48 -11.73 7.03 -3.30
C HIS A 48 -11.14 6.00 -4.25
N LEU A 49 -11.90 5.67 -5.29
CA LEU A 49 -11.56 4.57 -6.20
C LEU A 49 -11.52 5.08 -7.64
N VAL A 50 -10.45 4.73 -8.37
CA VAL A 50 -10.34 5.01 -9.79
C VAL A 50 -10.25 3.68 -10.52
N THR A 51 -11.21 3.44 -11.43
CA THR A 51 -11.24 2.24 -12.24
C THR A 51 -10.89 2.53 -13.70
N GLU A 52 -10.96 3.79 -14.13
CA GLU A 52 -10.53 4.20 -15.46
C GLU A 52 -9.56 5.35 -15.31
N GLY A 53 -8.39 5.20 -15.90
CA GLY A 53 -7.35 6.21 -15.77
C GLY A 53 -6.53 6.05 -14.52
N ALA A 54 -6.46 4.84 -13.97
CA ALA A 54 -5.72 4.61 -12.72
C ALA A 54 -4.24 4.96 -12.85
N GLU A 55 -3.63 4.68 -14.01
CA GLU A 55 -2.22 5.02 -14.19
C GLU A 55 -2.00 6.53 -14.15
N LYS A 56 -2.92 7.29 -14.74
CA LYS A 56 -2.85 8.74 -14.67
C LYS A 56 -2.97 9.23 -13.22
N ALA A 57 -3.90 8.63 -12.47
CA ALA A 57 -4.09 8.99 -11.08
C ALA A 57 -2.84 8.70 -10.25
N VAL A 58 -2.24 7.52 -10.43
CA VAL A 58 -1.06 7.15 -9.65
C VAL A 58 0.13 8.03 -10.03
N MET A 59 0.33 8.29 -11.33
CA MET A 59 1.42 9.14 -11.74
C MET A 59 1.27 10.56 -11.18
N GLY A 60 0.04 11.08 -11.20
CA GLY A 60 -0.23 12.38 -10.60
C GLY A 60 0.02 12.40 -9.11
N LEU A 61 -0.39 11.33 -8.42
CA LEU A 61 -0.17 11.22 -6.98
C LEU A 61 1.32 11.21 -6.65
N CYS A 62 2.11 10.44 -7.40
CA CYS A 62 3.55 10.37 -7.19
C CYS A 62 4.24 11.69 -7.48
N SER A 63 3.62 12.56 -8.27
CA SER A 63 4.18 13.85 -8.62
C SER A 63 3.83 14.96 -7.64
N LEU A 64 2.95 14.69 -6.67
CA LEU A 64 2.60 15.70 -5.68
C LEU A 64 3.77 15.89 -4.72
N GLU A 65 4.14 17.16 -4.55
CA GLU A 65 5.27 17.48 -3.69
C GLU A 65 4.98 17.10 -2.24
N GLY A 66 5.94 16.42 -1.62
CA GLY A 66 5.81 16.04 -0.22
C GLY A 66 4.94 14.82 0.03
N MET A 67 4.39 14.21 -1.03
CA MET A 67 3.53 13.05 -0.86
C MET A 67 4.35 11.81 -0.51
N SER A 68 3.88 11.08 0.48
CA SER A 68 4.44 9.81 0.90
C SER A 68 3.38 8.73 0.74
N LEU A 69 3.80 7.54 0.33
CA LEU A 69 2.88 6.44 0.12
C LEU A 69 3.14 5.31 1.11
N CYS A 70 2.05 4.75 1.62
CA CYS A 70 2.07 3.45 2.30
C CYS A 70 1.41 2.47 1.35
N VAL A 71 2.07 1.34 1.10
CA VAL A 71 1.53 0.33 0.20
C VAL A 71 1.69 -1.05 0.83
N HIS A 72 1.08 -2.04 0.21
CA HIS A 72 1.33 -3.44 0.52
C HIS A 72 2.02 -4.02 -0.71
N ASN A 73 3.30 -4.36 -0.57
CA ASN A 73 4.13 -4.88 -1.66
C ASN A 73 4.49 -3.81 -2.69
N SER A 74 5.55 -3.08 -2.40
CA SER A 74 5.98 -1.98 -3.27
C SER A 74 6.71 -2.43 -4.53
N LYS A 75 7.08 -3.72 -4.63
CA LYS A 75 7.88 -4.19 -5.75
C LYS A 75 7.23 -3.94 -7.11
N PRO A 76 5.96 -4.33 -7.34
CA PRO A 76 5.36 -4.06 -8.65
C PRO A 76 5.14 -2.57 -8.91
N LEU A 77 4.95 -1.77 -7.85
CA LEU A 77 4.84 -0.33 -8.04
C LEU A 77 6.16 0.26 -8.55
N PHE A 78 7.27 -0.13 -7.94
CA PHE A 78 8.57 0.37 -8.38
C PHE A 78 8.90 -0.13 -9.79
N ALA A 79 8.51 -1.36 -10.13
CA ALA A 79 8.72 -1.84 -11.49
C ALA A 79 7.93 -1.01 -12.49
N TRP A 80 6.68 -0.68 -12.16
CA TRP A 80 5.84 0.14 -13.02
C TRP A 80 6.43 1.55 -13.17
N LEU A 81 6.84 2.15 -12.04
CA LEU A 81 7.45 3.49 -12.07
C LEU A 81 8.71 3.51 -12.94
N GLY A 82 9.51 2.45 -12.84
CA GLY A 82 10.73 2.36 -13.67
C GLY A 82 10.41 2.38 -15.14
N ARG A 83 9.36 1.66 -15.56
CA ARG A 83 8.95 1.64 -16.97
C ARG A 83 8.39 2.99 -17.41
N MET A 84 7.73 3.70 -16.50
CA MET A 84 7.09 4.97 -16.83
C MET A 84 7.99 6.18 -16.64
N GLY A 85 9.19 5.98 -16.12
CA GLY A 85 10.08 7.08 -15.87
C GLY A 85 9.68 7.95 -14.69
N GLY A 86 8.93 7.38 -13.75
CA GLY A 86 8.47 8.13 -12.59
C GLY A 86 9.19 7.75 -11.32
N GLU A 87 8.91 8.49 -10.26
CA GLU A 87 9.46 8.26 -8.94
C GLU A 87 8.36 8.38 -7.89
N ALA A 88 8.56 7.69 -6.78
CA ALA A 88 7.63 7.81 -5.67
C ALA A 88 8.40 7.66 -4.37
N ARG A 89 7.89 8.33 -3.33
CA ARG A 89 8.40 8.15 -1.98
C ARG A 89 7.46 7.17 -1.28
N VAL A 90 7.97 5.97 -1.02
CA VAL A 90 7.21 4.96 -0.28
C VAL A 90 7.81 4.90 1.11
N SER A 91 7.06 5.38 2.10
CA SER A 91 7.53 5.44 3.46
C SER A 91 7.20 4.21 4.28
N TYR A 92 6.28 3.37 3.77
CA TYR A 92 5.86 2.19 4.51
C TYR A 92 5.36 1.12 3.54
N ASP A 93 5.78 -0.12 3.77
CA ASP A 93 5.32 -1.27 3.00
C ASP A 93 4.83 -2.32 4.00
N ALA A 94 3.53 -2.55 4.03
CA ALA A 94 2.92 -3.46 5.00
C ALA A 94 3.36 -4.91 4.80
N MET A 95 3.72 -5.29 3.56
CA MET A 95 4.22 -6.63 3.32
C MET A 95 5.63 -6.78 3.87
N LEU A 96 6.47 -5.75 3.70
CA LEU A 96 7.78 -5.75 4.30
C LEU A 96 7.69 -5.78 5.82
N ALA A 97 6.80 -4.98 6.41
CA ALA A 97 6.62 -4.98 7.86
C ALA A 97 6.20 -6.36 8.36
N ALA A 98 5.30 -7.02 7.64
CA ALA A 98 4.86 -8.37 8.00
C ALA A 98 6.04 -9.34 7.99
N TYR A 99 6.89 -9.23 6.98
CA TYR A 99 8.07 -10.06 6.90
C TYR A 99 9.02 -9.82 8.09
N LEU A 100 9.24 -8.54 8.41
CA LEU A 100 10.15 -8.21 9.53
C LEU A 100 9.59 -8.68 10.86
N LEU A 101 8.27 -8.65 11.02
CA LEU A 101 7.64 -9.14 12.24
C LEU A 101 7.66 -10.66 12.32
N ASN A 102 7.54 -11.35 11.19
CA ASN A 102 7.46 -12.80 11.19
C ASN A 102 8.09 -13.36 9.92
N PRO A 103 9.43 -13.50 9.91
CA PRO A 103 10.13 -13.93 8.68
C PRO A 103 9.80 -15.33 8.20
N ASN A 104 9.15 -16.14 9.04
CA ASN A 104 8.87 -17.53 8.70
C ASN A 104 7.41 -17.79 8.33
N ALA A 105 6.62 -16.75 8.18
CA ALA A 105 5.22 -16.94 7.81
C ALA A 105 5.11 -17.43 6.38
N SER A 106 4.04 -18.14 6.08
CA SER A 106 3.81 -18.68 4.75
C SER A 106 2.94 -17.77 3.89
N ASP A 107 2.33 -16.76 4.48
CA ASP A 107 1.37 -15.91 3.79
C ASP A 107 1.46 -14.49 4.35
N TYR A 108 1.78 -13.53 3.48
CA TYR A 108 1.89 -12.12 3.86
C TYR A 108 0.84 -11.27 3.16
N SER A 109 -0.26 -11.88 2.70
CA SER A 109 -1.31 -11.16 2.00
C SER A 109 -2.05 -10.21 2.95
N LEU A 110 -2.66 -9.18 2.39
CA LEU A 110 -3.47 -8.26 3.18
C LEU A 110 -4.62 -8.98 3.88
N LYS A 111 -5.19 -10.00 3.22
CA LYS A 111 -6.25 -10.77 3.83
C LYS A 111 -5.79 -11.43 5.12
N ARG A 112 -4.61 -12.06 5.08
CA ARG A 112 -4.06 -12.70 6.27
C ARG A 112 -3.74 -11.69 7.34
N LEU A 113 -3.15 -10.56 6.95
CA LEU A 113 -2.78 -9.53 7.90
C LEU A 113 -4.02 -8.91 8.55
N GLN A 114 -5.09 -8.76 7.78
CA GLN A 114 -6.34 -8.27 8.32
C GLN A 114 -6.88 -9.23 9.39
N GLU A 115 -6.80 -10.53 9.13
CA GLU A 115 -7.25 -11.51 10.10
C GLU A 115 -6.42 -11.46 11.37
N GLU A 116 -5.11 -11.33 11.22
CA GLU A 116 -4.21 -11.26 12.38
C GLU A 116 -4.42 -10.00 13.19
N ALA A 117 -4.76 -8.90 12.54
CA ALA A 117 -5.02 -7.66 13.25
C ALA A 117 -6.29 -7.72 14.10
N GLY A 118 -7.18 -8.66 13.80
CA GLY A 118 -8.34 -8.94 14.66
C GLY A 118 -9.46 -7.93 14.56
N THR A 119 -9.45 -7.04 13.57
CA THR A 119 -10.54 -6.10 13.38
C THR A 119 -11.55 -6.68 12.40
N ALA A 120 -12.78 -6.17 12.44
CA ALA A 120 -13.82 -6.64 11.52
C ALA A 120 -13.45 -6.21 10.10
N ALA A 121 -13.53 -7.16 9.16
CA ALA A 121 -13.25 -6.86 7.76
C ALA A 121 -14.37 -5.99 7.18
N PRO A 122 -14.03 -5.00 6.36
CA PRO A 122 -15.07 -4.21 5.71
C PRO A 122 -15.82 -5.06 4.69
N LYS A 123 -17.08 -4.70 4.47
CA LYS A 123 -17.92 -5.41 3.51
C LYS A 123 -17.98 -4.63 2.22
N LEU A 124 -16.93 -4.76 1.42
CA LEU A 124 -16.79 -4.06 0.15
C LEU A 124 -16.54 -5.09 -0.94
N GLU A 125 -17.28 -4.98 -2.04
CA GLU A 125 -17.20 -5.95 -3.13
C GLU A 125 -15.99 -5.72 -4.03
N ASN A 126 -15.62 -4.46 -4.25
CA ASN A 126 -14.46 -4.17 -5.07
C ASN A 126 -13.19 -4.48 -4.30
N GLU A 127 -12.34 -5.32 -4.88
CA GLU A 127 -11.14 -5.80 -4.19
C GLU A 127 -10.17 -4.66 -3.86
N THR A 128 -9.99 -3.72 -4.78
CA THR A 128 -9.06 -2.62 -4.55
C THR A 128 -9.58 -1.69 -3.46
N ALA A 129 -10.89 -1.43 -3.45
CA ALA A 129 -11.50 -0.63 -2.38
C ALA A 129 -11.38 -1.33 -1.04
N TRP A 130 -11.55 -2.66 -1.01
CA TRP A 130 -11.40 -3.44 0.22
C TRP A 130 -9.97 -3.29 0.75
N GLN A 131 -8.98 -3.42 -0.13
CA GLN A 131 -7.59 -3.28 0.27
C GLN A 131 -7.29 -1.87 0.80
N ALA A 132 -7.86 -0.86 0.16
CA ALA A 132 -7.67 0.52 0.60
C ALA A 132 -8.24 0.75 1.99
N ALA A 133 -9.36 0.11 2.32
CA ALA A 133 -9.97 0.25 3.63
C ALA A 133 -9.18 -0.50 4.71
N VAL A 134 -8.55 -1.62 4.33
CA VAL A 134 -7.85 -2.48 5.27
C VAL A 134 -6.43 -2.00 5.56
N LEU A 135 -5.75 -1.45 4.55
CA LEU A 135 -4.33 -1.13 4.64
C LEU A 135 -3.99 -0.21 5.82
N PRO A 136 -4.72 0.89 6.07
CA PRO A 136 -4.37 1.73 7.23
C PRO A 136 -4.56 1.00 8.56
N ARG A 137 -5.54 0.10 8.66
CA ARG A 137 -5.75 -0.66 9.89
C ARG A 137 -4.59 -1.61 10.14
N VAL A 138 -4.15 -2.30 9.08
CA VAL A 138 -3.02 -3.20 9.16
C VAL A 138 -1.76 -2.44 9.54
N LYS A 139 -1.53 -1.29 8.90
CA LYS A 139 -0.37 -0.46 9.21
C LYS A 139 -0.34 -0.08 10.69
N ASN A 140 -1.47 0.38 11.22
CA ASN A 140 -1.54 0.80 12.62
C ASN A 140 -1.28 -0.37 13.57
N TRP A 141 -1.85 -1.53 13.27
CA TRP A 141 -1.65 -2.72 14.08
C TRP A 141 -0.18 -3.16 14.06
N GLN A 142 0.44 -3.13 12.88
CA GLN A 142 1.85 -3.50 12.75
C GLN A 142 2.75 -2.55 13.52
N ALA A 143 2.49 -1.25 13.42
CA ALA A 143 3.30 -0.27 14.12
C ALA A 143 3.20 -0.46 15.63
N ALA A 144 2.00 -0.72 16.14
CA ALA A 144 1.82 -0.98 17.55
C ALA A 144 2.53 -2.27 17.97
N SER A 145 2.52 -3.29 17.13
CA SER A 145 3.19 -4.55 17.42
C SER A 145 4.71 -4.38 17.48
N LEU A 146 5.26 -3.59 16.55
CA LEU A 146 6.69 -3.33 16.55
C LEU A 146 7.12 -2.58 17.80
N LEU A 147 6.32 -1.58 18.22
CA LEU A 147 6.62 -0.85 19.43
C LEU A 147 6.50 -1.73 20.68
N ALA A 148 5.44 -2.54 20.74
CA ALA A 148 5.23 -3.41 21.90
C ALA A 148 6.35 -4.43 22.05
N ASN A 149 6.95 -4.85 20.93
CA ASN A 149 8.03 -5.83 20.94
C ASN A 149 9.41 -5.19 21.09
N GLY A 150 9.48 -3.86 21.25
CA GLY A 150 10.76 -3.18 21.35
C GLY A 150 11.53 -3.15 20.05
N GLN A 151 10.83 -3.23 18.93
CA GLN A 151 11.45 -3.32 17.60
C GLN A 151 11.34 -2.01 16.83
N GLN A 152 11.48 -0.87 17.53
CA GLN A 152 11.39 0.42 16.85
C GLN A 152 12.38 0.55 15.70
N LYS A 153 13.52 -0.14 15.79
CA LYS A 153 14.49 -0.06 14.70
C LYS A 153 13.92 -0.56 13.39
N LEU A 154 13.00 -1.51 13.43
CA LEU A 154 12.37 -2.00 12.20
C LEU A 154 11.53 -0.93 11.55
N LEU A 155 10.88 -0.08 12.36
CA LEU A 155 10.16 1.06 11.81
C LEU A 155 11.09 2.03 11.12
N GLU A 156 12.27 2.24 11.71
CA GLU A 156 13.26 3.12 11.10
C GLU A 156 13.77 2.59 9.78
N GLU A 157 13.83 1.26 9.63
CA GLU A 157 14.24 0.66 8.38
C GLU A 157 13.29 0.98 7.24
N MET A 158 12.03 1.27 7.56
CA MET A 158 11.07 1.65 6.52
C MET A 158 11.37 3.02 5.95
N GLU A 159 12.18 3.84 6.66
CA GLU A 159 12.48 5.18 6.20
C GLU A 159 13.78 5.26 5.41
N ILE A 160 14.54 4.17 5.33
CA ILE A 160 15.72 4.15 4.48
C ILE A 160 15.29 3.82 3.05
N PRO A 161 16.19 3.96 2.08
CA PRO A 161 15.81 3.66 0.69
C PRO A 161 15.24 2.26 0.57
N LEU A 162 13.98 2.19 0.18
CA LEU A 162 13.28 0.92 0.09
C LEU A 162 13.97 -0.06 -0.85
N ALA A 163 14.67 0.46 -1.86
CA ALA A 163 15.39 -0.41 -2.78
C ALA A 163 16.38 -1.31 -2.06
N GLN A 164 17.09 -0.78 -1.05
CA GLN A 164 18.06 -1.58 -0.30
C GLN A 164 17.36 -2.65 0.53
N VAL A 165 16.21 -2.31 1.13
CA VAL A 165 15.49 -3.26 1.94
C VAL A 165 14.92 -4.37 1.08
N LEU A 166 14.36 -4.01 -0.07
CA LEU A 166 13.80 -4.98 -1.00
C LEU A 166 14.87 -5.91 -1.54
N ALA A 167 16.08 -5.40 -1.78
CA ALA A 167 17.18 -6.23 -2.24
C ALA A 167 17.53 -7.29 -1.19
N ARG A 168 17.52 -6.93 0.09
CA ARG A 168 17.77 -7.91 1.15
C ARG A 168 16.69 -8.98 1.18
N MET A 169 15.43 -8.59 0.97
CA MET A 169 14.34 -9.56 0.95
C MET A 169 14.46 -10.50 -0.22
N GLU A 170 14.86 -10.00 -1.37
CA GLU A 170 15.05 -10.83 -2.55
C GLU A 170 16.17 -11.84 -2.35
N ASN A 171 17.22 -11.45 -1.63
CA ASN A 171 18.33 -12.34 -1.37
C ASN A 171 17.93 -13.56 -0.56
N ILE A 172 16.87 -13.46 0.22
CA ILE A 172 16.35 -14.61 0.96
C ILE A 172 15.13 -15.21 0.28
N GLY A 173 14.82 -14.79 -0.93
CA GLY A 173 13.81 -15.42 -1.76
C GLY A 173 12.37 -14.98 -1.47
N PHE A 174 12.19 -14.03 -0.60
CA PHE A 174 10.85 -13.67 -0.14
C PHE A 174 9.97 -13.09 -1.24
N LEU A 175 10.52 -12.21 -2.06
CA LEU A 175 9.76 -11.55 -3.11
C LEU A 175 10.02 -12.11 -4.49
N VAL A 176 10.68 -13.23 -4.57
CA VAL A 176 11.02 -13.81 -5.86
C VAL A 176 9.97 -14.81 -6.22
N ASP A 177 9.11 -14.49 -7.05
CA ASP A 177 8.18 -15.43 -7.57
C ASP A 177 7.49 -14.79 -8.71
N GLY A 178 6.83 -15.52 -9.47
CA GLY A 178 6.08 -15.01 -10.55
C GLY A 178 6.92 -14.24 -11.51
N GLU A 179 8.23 -14.50 -11.50
CA GLU A 179 9.00 -13.89 -12.49
C GLU A 179 9.03 -14.61 -13.67
#